data_75d08a12f3a8f33d0cc5abc6e79b1eba
#
_entry.id   75d08a12f3a8f33d0cc5abc6e79b1eba
#
_cell.length_a   1.000
_cell.length_b   1.000
_cell.length_c   1.000
_cell.angle_alpha   90.00
_cell.angle_beta   90.00
_cell.angle_gamma   90.00
#
_symmetry.space_group_name_H-M   'P 1'
#
loop_
_entity.id
_entity.type
_entity.pdbx_description
1 polymer ?
#
loop_
_entity_poly.entity_id
_entity_poly.type
_entity_poly.pdbx_seq_one_letter_code
_entity_poly.pdbx_strand_id
1 'polypeptide(L)'
;MKRSYVVVLAAVLFFTTGVSAQTKIGFIRINDIVGLMPELAQDKVNMDTVGAQFVKDSIMPTVNLKQDQYNNLLKEYTDTVKNSAQVRSVIEKELKDLQSELSGVDNYIQQVLQEKQQEFLRPYYAKAKKAIDAVAKEKGYTHVLNTDVFLIAPESDDMFIPVLTKLGIKLPTQPATKTPAPAPKTGK
;
A
#
# COMPACT_ATOMS: atom_id res chain seq x y z
N MET A 1 -15.42 46.60 -50.38
CA MET A 1 -15.52 46.43 -48.92
C MET A 1 -16.27 45.14 -48.49
N LYS A 2 -17.38 44.75 -49.08
CA LYS A 2 -18.13 43.53 -48.67
C LYS A 2 -17.37 42.20 -48.82
N ARG A 3 -16.45 42.08 -49.77
CA ARG A 3 -15.62 40.86 -49.98
C ARG A 3 -14.56 40.63 -48.93
N SER A 4 -14.03 41.69 -48.28
CA SER A 4 -13.04 41.55 -47.21
C SER A 4 -13.64 41.00 -45.93
N TYR A 5 -14.91 41.33 -45.58
CA TYR A 5 -15.54 40.81 -44.37
C TYR A 5 -15.85 39.33 -44.44
N VAL A 6 -16.12 38.79 -45.64
CA VAL A 6 -16.38 37.35 -45.87
C VAL A 6 -15.09 36.53 -45.64
N VAL A 7 -13.93 37.07 -46.01
CA VAL A 7 -12.63 36.40 -45.79
C VAL A 7 -12.26 36.41 -44.34
N VAL A 8 -12.51 37.49 -43.63
CA VAL A 8 -12.25 37.57 -42.17
C VAL A 8 -13.20 36.67 -41.39
N LEU A 9 -14.48 36.60 -41.78
CA LEU A 9 -15.45 35.72 -41.17
C LEU A 9 -15.11 34.22 -41.39
N ALA A 10 -14.65 33.88 -42.59
CA ALA A 10 -14.18 32.53 -42.91
C ALA A 10 -12.91 32.15 -42.12
N ALA A 11 -11.96 33.06 -41.95
CA ALA A 11 -10.78 32.86 -41.14
C ALA A 11 -11.08 32.61 -39.64
N VAL A 12 -12.08 33.30 -39.09
CA VAL A 12 -12.50 33.13 -37.69
C VAL A 12 -13.17 31.76 -37.48
N LEU A 13 -13.93 31.25 -38.48
CA LEU A 13 -14.56 29.94 -38.44
C LEU A 13 -13.56 28.77 -38.51
N PHE A 14 -12.38 28.96 -39.09
CA PHE A 14 -11.33 27.94 -39.14
C PHE A 14 -10.56 27.83 -37.81
N PHE A 15 -10.59 28.82 -36.94
CA PHE A 15 -9.96 28.77 -35.60
C PHE A 15 -10.82 28.12 -34.51
N THR A 16 -12.07 27.78 -34.78
CA THR A 16 -12.97 27.07 -33.86
C THR A 16 -12.91 25.54 -33.99
N THR A 17 -11.79 24.99 -34.54
CA THR A 17 -11.56 23.55 -34.38
C THR A 17 -11.39 23.30 -32.90
N GLY A 18 -12.47 22.85 -32.28
CA GLY A 18 -12.54 22.56 -30.86
C GLY A 18 -11.35 21.71 -30.46
N VAL A 19 -10.52 22.23 -29.60
CA VAL A 19 -9.59 21.43 -28.82
C VAL A 19 -10.46 20.53 -27.96
N SER A 20 -10.86 19.38 -28.52
CA SER A 20 -11.37 18.28 -27.71
C SER A 20 -10.23 17.94 -26.76
N ALA A 21 -10.34 18.40 -25.52
CA ALA A 21 -9.48 17.92 -24.47
C ALA A 21 -9.77 16.42 -24.30
N GLN A 22 -9.14 15.61 -25.16
CA GLN A 22 -9.27 14.15 -25.07
C GLN A 22 -8.72 13.76 -23.70
N THR A 23 -9.59 13.23 -22.87
CA THR A 23 -9.19 12.64 -21.61
C THR A 23 -8.26 11.48 -21.89
N LYS A 24 -6.96 11.68 -21.65
CA LYS A 24 -5.96 10.65 -21.79
C LYS A 24 -5.74 10.00 -20.44
N ILE A 25 -6.02 8.69 -20.36
CA ILE A 25 -5.94 7.93 -19.11
C ILE A 25 -4.73 7.00 -19.20
N GLY A 26 -3.81 7.13 -18.26
CA GLY A 26 -2.73 6.18 -18.02
C GLY A 26 -3.07 5.24 -16.88
N PHE A 27 -2.35 4.13 -16.78
CA PHE A 27 -2.50 3.20 -15.68
C PHE A 27 -1.15 2.69 -15.16
N ILE A 28 -1.14 2.30 -13.88
CA ILE A 28 0.06 1.82 -13.19
C ILE A 28 -0.29 1.05 -11.94
N ARG A 29 0.51 0.06 -11.58
CA ARG A 29 0.50 -0.56 -10.24
C ARG A 29 1.53 0.12 -9.34
N ILE A 30 1.08 1.06 -8.52
CA ILE A 30 1.97 1.81 -7.63
C ILE A 30 2.71 0.89 -6.64
N ASN A 31 2.08 -0.20 -6.20
CA ASN A 31 2.67 -1.17 -5.29
C ASN A 31 3.90 -1.85 -5.90
N ASP A 32 3.85 -2.16 -7.21
CA ASP A 32 4.99 -2.76 -7.91
C ASP A 32 6.15 -1.77 -8.01
N ILE A 33 5.86 -0.49 -8.25
CA ILE A 33 6.87 0.57 -8.26
C ILE A 33 7.55 0.69 -6.89
N VAL A 34 6.76 0.75 -5.82
CA VAL A 34 7.29 0.86 -4.44
C VAL A 34 8.11 -0.38 -4.09
N GLY A 35 7.63 -1.59 -4.45
CA GLY A 35 8.32 -2.85 -4.21
C GLY A 35 9.68 -2.98 -4.90
N LEU A 36 9.89 -2.27 -6.01
CA LEU A 36 11.15 -2.26 -6.76
C LEU A 36 12.13 -1.17 -6.31
N MET A 37 11.77 -0.32 -5.35
CA MET A 37 12.68 0.72 -4.84
C MET A 37 13.86 0.08 -4.08
N PRO A 38 15.12 0.33 -4.47
CA PRO A 38 16.27 -0.29 -3.82
C PRO A 38 16.41 0.13 -2.35
N GLU A 39 15.99 1.34 -2.01
CA GLU A 39 16.00 1.82 -0.64
C GLU A 39 15.08 0.99 0.26
N LEU A 40 13.92 0.59 -0.26
CA LEU A 40 12.97 -0.24 0.49
C LEU A 40 13.56 -1.61 0.85
N ALA A 41 14.37 -2.19 -0.04
CA ALA A 41 15.02 -3.47 0.22
C ALA A 41 16.03 -3.41 1.38
N GLN A 42 16.72 -2.28 1.54
CA GLN A 42 17.64 -2.04 2.64
C GLN A 42 16.90 -1.73 3.94
N ASP A 43 15.87 -0.88 3.88
CA ASP A 43 15.13 -0.43 5.06
C ASP A 43 14.15 -1.48 5.58
N LYS A 44 13.71 -2.43 4.74
CA LYS A 44 12.78 -3.50 5.14
C LYS A 44 13.35 -4.40 6.23
N VAL A 45 14.66 -4.67 6.19
CA VAL A 45 15.34 -5.43 7.25
C VAL A 45 15.27 -4.67 8.59
N ASN A 46 15.44 -3.36 8.54
CA ASN A 46 15.34 -2.51 9.72
C ASN A 46 13.89 -2.46 10.26
N MET A 47 12.89 -2.52 9.38
CA MET A 47 11.48 -2.45 9.80
C MET A 47 11.04 -3.66 10.60
N ASP A 48 11.42 -4.87 10.20
CA ASP A 48 11.09 -6.09 10.95
C ASP A 48 11.72 -6.03 12.36
N THR A 49 12.95 -5.57 12.45
CA THR A 49 13.65 -5.39 13.73
C THR A 49 12.99 -4.31 14.58
N VAL A 50 12.64 -3.15 13.99
CA VAL A 50 11.99 -2.04 14.68
C VAL A 50 10.61 -2.43 15.17
N GLY A 51 9.84 -3.17 14.36
CA GLY A 51 8.52 -3.68 14.76
C GLY A 51 8.60 -4.64 15.95
N ALA A 52 9.50 -5.61 15.90
CA ALA A 52 9.74 -6.55 17.00
C ALA A 52 10.20 -5.84 18.28
N GLN A 53 11.11 -4.87 18.15
CA GLN A 53 11.58 -4.07 19.29
C GLN A 53 10.46 -3.21 19.88
N PHE A 54 9.63 -2.58 19.04
CA PHE A 54 8.47 -1.80 19.49
C PHE A 54 7.49 -2.66 20.29
N VAL A 55 7.16 -3.86 19.82
CA VAL A 55 6.29 -4.80 20.55
C VAL A 55 6.92 -5.13 21.89
N LYS A 56 8.21 -5.49 21.93
CA LYS A 56 8.92 -5.87 23.13
C LYS A 56 8.99 -4.74 24.16
N ASP A 57 9.28 -3.50 23.74
CA ASP A 57 9.57 -2.39 24.64
C ASP A 57 8.30 -1.62 25.05
N SER A 58 7.29 -1.57 24.15
CA SER A 58 6.12 -0.72 24.38
C SER A 58 4.84 -1.51 24.72
N ILE A 59 4.68 -2.71 24.18
CA ILE A 59 3.44 -3.49 24.35
C ILE A 59 3.61 -4.55 25.44
N MET A 60 4.66 -5.36 25.34
CA MET A 60 4.85 -6.51 26.24
C MET A 60 4.93 -6.16 27.72
N PRO A 61 5.51 -5.03 28.17
CA PRO A 61 5.49 -4.67 29.59
C PRO A 61 4.08 -4.53 30.16
N THR A 62 3.16 -3.91 29.39
CA THR A 62 1.75 -3.77 29.80
C THR A 62 1.02 -5.12 29.81
N VAL A 63 1.30 -5.97 28.80
CA VAL A 63 0.73 -7.32 28.75
C VAL A 63 1.18 -8.16 29.94
N ASN A 64 2.46 -8.14 30.27
CA ASN A 64 3.00 -8.88 31.41
C ASN A 64 2.40 -8.40 32.74
N LEU A 65 2.25 -7.07 32.90
CA LEU A 65 1.60 -6.51 34.10
C LEU A 65 0.15 -7.01 34.24
N LYS A 66 -0.62 -7.01 33.16
CA LYS A 66 -2.00 -7.54 33.16
C LYS A 66 -2.06 -9.03 33.44
N GLN A 67 -1.10 -9.80 32.89
CA GLN A 67 -0.99 -11.23 33.17
C GLN A 67 -0.69 -11.50 34.65
N ASP A 68 0.20 -10.71 35.26
CA ASP A 68 0.51 -10.81 36.68
C ASP A 68 -0.70 -10.44 37.56
N GLN A 69 -1.44 -9.38 37.19
CA GLN A 69 -2.70 -9.00 37.84
C GLN A 69 -3.72 -10.13 37.78
N TYR A 70 -3.91 -10.73 36.61
CA TYR A 70 -4.81 -11.88 36.40
C TYR A 70 -4.41 -13.04 37.31
N ASN A 71 -3.13 -13.40 37.33
CA ASN A 71 -2.62 -14.51 38.14
C ASN A 71 -2.81 -14.25 39.66
N ASN A 72 -2.64 -13.01 40.11
CA ASN A 72 -2.85 -12.63 41.50
C ASN A 72 -4.34 -12.68 41.88
N LEU A 73 -5.21 -12.12 41.04
CA LEU A 73 -6.67 -12.18 41.27
C LEU A 73 -7.19 -13.62 41.25
N LEU A 74 -6.61 -14.49 40.42
CA LEU A 74 -6.97 -15.91 40.37
C LEU A 74 -6.63 -16.61 41.68
N LYS A 75 -5.47 -16.29 42.29
CA LYS A 75 -5.09 -16.80 43.62
C LYS A 75 -6.06 -16.30 44.70
N GLU A 76 -6.44 -15.01 44.68
CA GLU A 76 -7.42 -14.46 45.60
C GLU A 76 -8.79 -15.09 45.44
N TYR A 77 -9.24 -15.33 44.23
CA TYR A 77 -10.51 -15.97 43.91
C TYR A 77 -10.61 -17.40 44.45
N THR A 78 -9.50 -18.12 44.45
CA THR A 78 -9.43 -19.51 44.94
C THR A 78 -9.31 -19.59 46.47
N ASP A 79 -8.94 -18.51 47.17
CA ASP A 79 -8.86 -18.47 48.62
C ASP A 79 -10.25 -18.27 49.24
N THR A 80 -10.98 -19.37 49.43
CA THR A 80 -12.35 -19.38 49.97
C THR A 80 -12.41 -19.10 51.48
N VAL A 81 -11.27 -19.15 52.15
CA VAL A 81 -11.20 -18.92 53.58
C VAL A 81 -11.18 -17.42 53.91
N LYS A 82 -10.46 -16.62 53.06
CA LYS A 82 -10.31 -15.19 53.28
C LYS A 82 -11.40 -14.36 52.59
N ASN A 83 -11.95 -14.85 51.47
CA ASN A 83 -12.84 -14.07 50.61
C ASN A 83 -14.30 -14.55 50.71
N SER A 84 -15.19 -13.61 51.07
CA SER A 84 -16.64 -13.85 51.06
C SER A 84 -17.17 -14.06 49.62
N ALA A 85 -18.39 -14.57 49.49
CA ALA A 85 -19.04 -14.77 48.19
C ALA A 85 -19.18 -13.47 47.39
N GLN A 86 -19.45 -12.34 48.06
CA GLN A 86 -19.56 -11.03 47.44
C GLN A 86 -18.22 -10.55 46.90
N VAL A 87 -17.12 -10.70 47.66
CA VAL A 87 -15.78 -10.32 47.21
C VAL A 87 -15.38 -11.17 45.99
N ARG A 88 -15.63 -12.47 46.01
CA ARG A 88 -15.33 -13.36 44.88
C ARG A 88 -16.10 -13.00 43.61
N SER A 89 -17.36 -12.54 43.72
CA SER A 89 -18.14 -12.08 42.58
C SER A 89 -17.53 -10.85 41.91
N VAL A 90 -16.92 -9.94 42.68
CA VAL A 90 -16.21 -8.78 42.15
C VAL A 90 -14.92 -9.23 41.44
N ILE A 91 -14.14 -10.11 42.08
CA ILE A 91 -12.91 -10.66 41.50
C ILE A 91 -13.21 -11.44 40.21
N GLU A 92 -14.29 -12.20 40.15
CA GLU A 92 -14.72 -12.92 38.94
C GLU A 92 -14.97 -12.00 37.75
N LYS A 93 -15.57 -10.85 38.02
CA LYS A 93 -15.78 -9.84 36.94
C LYS A 93 -14.46 -9.28 36.45
N GLU A 94 -13.54 -8.89 37.35
CA GLU A 94 -12.21 -8.40 36.98
C GLU A 94 -11.40 -9.45 36.19
N LEU A 95 -11.47 -10.73 36.59
CA LEU A 95 -10.82 -11.82 35.89
C LEU A 95 -11.35 -11.95 34.46
N LYS A 96 -12.67 -11.84 34.25
CA LYS A 96 -13.29 -11.88 32.91
C LYS A 96 -12.85 -10.69 32.05
N ASP A 97 -12.80 -9.50 32.63
CA ASP A 97 -12.37 -8.28 31.94
C ASP A 97 -10.89 -8.41 31.51
N LEU A 98 -10.00 -8.80 32.42
CA LEU A 98 -8.58 -9.03 32.12
C LEU A 98 -8.37 -10.16 31.09
N GLN A 99 -9.14 -11.25 31.18
CA GLN A 99 -9.07 -12.34 30.23
C GLN A 99 -9.48 -11.87 28.82
N SER A 100 -10.53 -11.04 28.72
CA SER A 100 -10.96 -10.45 27.46
C SER A 100 -9.88 -9.54 26.87
N GLU A 101 -9.26 -8.68 27.69
CA GLU A 101 -8.18 -7.81 27.26
C GLU A 101 -6.95 -8.60 26.79
N LEU A 102 -6.53 -9.61 27.55
CA LEU A 102 -5.39 -10.46 27.21
C LEU A 102 -5.64 -11.27 25.94
N SER A 103 -6.86 -11.75 25.71
CA SER A 103 -7.22 -12.48 24.50
C SER A 103 -7.21 -11.61 23.25
N GLY A 104 -7.36 -10.28 23.39
CA GLY A 104 -7.30 -9.31 22.31
C GLY A 104 -5.90 -8.83 21.93
N VAL A 105 -4.87 -9.19 22.71
CA VAL A 105 -3.50 -8.65 22.56
C VAL A 105 -2.90 -8.98 21.21
N ASP A 106 -3.07 -10.20 20.70
CA ASP A 106 -2.50 -10.59 19.42
C ASP A 106 -3.08 -9.77 18.27
N ASN A 107 -4.39 -9.54 18.28
CA ASN A 107 -5.05 -8.69 17.28
C ASN A 107 -4.56 -7.24 17.39
N TYR A 108 -4.41 -6.73 18.61
CA TYR A 108 -3.87 -5.39 18.84
C TYR A 108 -2.44 -5.25 18.31
N ILE A 109 -1.57 -6.23 18.57
CA ILE A 109 -0.19 -6.26 18.05
C ILE A 109 -0.21 -6.23 16.52
N GLN A 110 -1.04 -7.06 15.87
CA GLN A 110 -1.14 -7.11 14.42
C GLN A 110 -1.59 -5.75 13.84
N GLN A 111 -2.60 -5.13 14.45
CA GLN A 111 -3.07 -3.81 14.03
C GLN A 111 -1.96 -2.75 14.14
N VAL A 112 -1.28 -2.69 15.27
CA VAL A 112 -0.19 -1.72 15.50
C VAL A 112 0.97 -1.94 14.53
N LEU A 113 1.36 -3.20 14.29
CA LEU A 113 2.40 -3.52 13.31
C LEU A 113 2.00 -3.11 11.91
N GLN A 114 0.73 -3.30 11.52
CA GLN A 114 0.20 -2.86 10.23
C GLN A 114 0.22 -1.32 10.10
N GLU A 115 -0.17 -0.60 11.13
CA GLU A 115 -0.10 0.87 11.17
C GLU A 115 1.35 1.35 11.02
N LYS A 116 2.29 0.74 11.75
CA LYS A 116 3.72 1.05 11.65
C LYS A 116 4.30 0.75 10.27
N GLN A 117 3.87 -0.35 9.66
CA GLN A 117 4.25 -0.67 8.27
C GLN A 117 3.73 0.38 7.27
N GLN A 118 2.49 0.83 7.41
CA GLN A 118 1.93 1.88 6.56
C GLN A 118 2.69 3.21 6.74
N GLU A 119 2.99 3.58 7.99
CA GLU A 119 3.79 4.78 8.31
C GLU A 119 5.18 4.70 7.66
N PHE A 120 5.82 3.55 7.77
CA PHE A 120 7.13 3.27 7.15
C PHE A 120 7.08 3.37 5.62
N LEU A 121 6.06 2.82 4.98
CA LEU A 121 5.92 2.83 3.52
C LEU A 121 5.51 4.19 2.96
N ARG A 122 4.96 5.07 3.78
CA ARG A 122 4.43 6.38 3.38
C ARG A 122 5.40 7.24 2.55
N PRO A 123 6.69 7.40 2.92
CA PRO A 123 7.64 8.18 2.11
C PRO A 123 7.89 7.57 0.73
N TYR A 124 7.89 6.25 0.60
CA TYR A 124 8.08 5.55 -0.67
C TYR A 124 6.89 5.75 -1.61
N TYR A 125 5.66 5.63 -1.09
CA TYR A 125 4.46 5.97 -1.84
C TYR A 125 4.44 7.43 -2.28
N ALA A 126 4.88 8.35 -1.43
CA ALA A 126 4.98 9.76 -1.78
C ALA A 126 6.01 10.00 -2.91
N LYS A 127 7.16 9.32 -2.87
CA LYS A 127 8.19 9.36 -3.92
C LYS A 127 7.66 8.78 -5.24
N ALA A 128 6.99 7.62 -5.20
CA ALA A 128 6.35 7.01 -6.36
C ALA A 128 5.31 7.94 -6.99
N LYS A 129 4.43 8.52 -6.16
CA LYS A 129 3.38 9.45 -6.62
C LYS A 129 3.97 10.68 -7.33
N LYS A 130 5.05 11.27 -6.79
CA LYS A 130 5.73 12.40 -7.45
C LYS A 130 6.28 12.01 -8.83
N ALA A 131 6.85 10.82 -8.97
CA ALA A 131 7.35 10.33 -10.25
C ALA A 131 6.21 10.06 -11.24
N ILE A 132 5.10 9.47 -10.78
CA ILE A 132 3.89 9.25 -11.59
C ILE A 132 3.33 10.59 -12.08
N ASP A 133 3.18 11.59 -11.22
CA ASP A 133 2.69 12.92 -11.58
C ASP A 133 3.60 13.58 -12.64
N ALA A 134 4.92 13.46 -12.49
CA ALA A 134 5.87 14.00 -13.45
C ALA A 134 5.73 13.34 -14.83
N VAL A 135 5.68 12.01 -14.88
CA VAL A 135 5.51 11.25 -16.14
C VAL A 135 4.14 11.50 -16.76
N ALA A 136 3.08 11.61 -15.94
CA ALA A 136 1.75 11.93 -16.43
C ALA A 136 1.73 13.27 -17.16
N LYS A 137 2.34 14.31 -16.57
CA LYS A 137 2.47 15.64 -17.19
C LYS A 137 3.30 15.60 -18.46
N GLU A 138 4.45 14.92 -18.45
CA GLU A 138 5.35 14.79 -19.62
C GLU A 138 4.66 14.09 -20.81
N LYS A 139 3.82 13.11 -20.54
CA LYS A 139 3.10 12.33 -21.57
C LYS A 139 1.69 12.82 -21.87
N GLY A 140 1.24 13.89 -21.18
CA GLY A 140 -0.08 14.49 -21.39
C GLY A 140 -1.25 13.65 -20.87
N TYR A 141 -1.03 12.79 -19.89
CA TYR A 141 -2.12 12.09 -19.21
C TYR A 141 -2.88 13.05 -18.29
N THR A 142 -4.20 13.02 -18.39
CA THR A 142 -5.11 13.79 -17.53
C THR A 142 -5.46 13.05 -16.25
N HIS A 143 -5.47 11.71 -16.32
CA HIS A 143 -5.79 10.81 -15.22
C HIS A 143 -4.83 9.64 -15.23
N VAL A 144 -4.48 9.16 -14.03
CA VAL A 144 -3.74 7.91 -13.84
C VAL A 144 -4.50 7.05 -12.85
N LEU A 145 -4.83 5.83 -13.26
CA LEU A 145 -5.60 4.88 -12.48
C LEU A 145 -4.74 3.67 -12.09
N ASN A 146 -5.15 2.96 -11.04
CA ASN A 146 -4.53 1.68 -10.74
C ASN A 146 -4.93 0.65 -11.81
N THR A 147 -3.99 -0.18 -12.23
CA THR A 147 -4.23 -1.26 -13.21
C THR A 147 -5.40 -2.17 -12.81
N ASP A 148 -5.63 -2.37 -11.52
CA ASP A 148 -6.68 -3.27 -11.00
C ASP A 148 -8.11 -2.85 -11.37
N VAL A 149 -8.31 -1.60 -11.81
CA VAL A 149 -9.64 -1.12 -12.24
C VAL A 149 -9.95 -1.43 -13.71
N PHE A 150 -8.95 -1.91 -14.47
CA PHE A 150 -9.11 -2.23 -15.89
C PHE A 150 -9.22 -3.73 -16.09
N LEU A 151 -10.22 -4.16 -16.88
CA LEU A 151 -10.27 -5.53 -17.42
C LEU A 151 -9.39 -5.66 -18.67
N ILE A 152 -9.35 -4.60 -19.49
CA ILE A 152 -8.55 -4.50 -20.70
C ILE A 152 -8.04 -3.06 -20.77
N ALA A 153 -6.74 -2.88 -21.01
CA ALA A 153 -6.12 -1.57 -21.22
C ALA A 153 -5.04 -1.67 -22.31
N PRO A 154 -4.89 -0.63 -23.17
CA PRO A 154 -3.82 -0.60 -24.17
C PRO A 154 -2.45 -0.54 -23.50
N GLU A 155 -1.50 -1.39 -23.91
CA GLU A 155 -0.13 -1.39 -23.38
C GLU A 155 0.58 -0.03 -23.57
N SER A 156 0.18 0.76 -24.58
CA SER A 156 0.71 2.10 -24.84
C SER A 156 0.48 3.08 -23.69
N ASP A 157 -0.52 2.83 -22.85
CA ASP A 157 -0.91 3.70 -21.74
C ASP A 157 -0.41 3.18 -20.38
N ASP A 158 0.38 2.09 -20.39
CA ASP A 158 1.10 1.61 -19.21
C ASP A 158 2.25 2.57 -18.88
N MET A 159 2.20 3.09 -17.66
CA MET A 159 3.19 4.04 -17.15
C MET A 159 4.31 3.38 -16.34
N PHE A 160 4.29 2.04 -16.17
CA PHE A 160 5.23 1.32 -15.33
C PHE A 160 6.70 1.59 -15.70
N ILE A 161 7.09 1.28 -16.93
CA ILE A 161 8.48 1.49 -17.42
C ILE A 161 8.88 2.97 -17.40
N PRO A 162 8.05 3.91 -17.90
CA PRO A 162 8.37 5.34 -17.82
C PRO A 162 8.61 5.83 -16.39
N VAL A 163 7.81 5.39 -15.41
CA VAL A 163 7.96 5.79 -14.02
C VAL A 163 9.21 5.18 -13.38
N LEU A 164 9.52 3.90 -13.64
CA LEU A 164 10.78 3.28 -13.19
C LEU A 164 11.99 4.03 -13.73
N THR A 165 11.97 4.38 -15.01
CA THR A 165 13.03 5.17 -15.65
C THR A 165 13.20 6.54 -14.95
N LYS A 166 12.08 7.20 -14.65
CA LYS A 166 12.07 8.49 -13.92
C LYS A 166 12.66 8.38 -12.53
N LEU A 167 12.44 7.25 -11.85
CA LEU A 167 13.01 6.95 -10.53
C LEU A 167 14.46 6.46 -10.58
N GLY A 168 15.01 6.20 -11.78
CA GLY A 168 16.35 5.63 -11.97
C GLY A 168 16.45 4.16 -11.57
N ILE A 169 15.31 3.46 -11.48
CA ILE A 169 15.26 2.04 -11.11
C ILE A 169 15.48 1.20 -12.36
N LYS A 170 16.53 0.38 -12.34
CA LYS A 170 16.79 -0.60 -13.42
C LYS A 170 16.00 -1.87 -13.14
N LEU A 171 15.19 -2.30 -14.10
CA LEU A 171 14.58 -3.62 -14.04
C LEU A 171 15.67 -4.70 -13.99
N PRO A 172 15.52 -5.73 -13.16
CA PRO A 172 16.32 -6.92 -13.28
C PRO A 172 16.13 -7.46 -14.70
N THR A 173 17.21 -7.57 -15.44
CA THR A 173 17.17 -8.16 -16.79
C THR A 173 16.71 -9.60 -16.62
N GLN A 174 15.46 -9.91 -16.95
CA GLN A 174 15.05 -11.30 -17.09
C GLN A 174 15.95 -11.94 -18.14
N PRO A 175 16.62 -13.08 -17.85
CA PRO A 175 17.27 -13.82 -18.90
C PRO A 175 16.19 -14.15 -19.94
N ALA A 176 16.44 -13.71 -21.20
CA ALA A 176 15.54 -13.95 -22.31
C ALA A 176 15.08 -15.39 -22.28
N THR A 177 13.80 -15.62 -22.03
CA THR A 177 13.16 -16.92 -22.25
C THR A 177 13.43 -17.28 -23.69
N LYS A 178 14.33 -18.26 -23.90
CA LYS A 178 14.59 -18.84 -25.22
C LYS A 178 13.23 -19.26 -25.77
N THR A 179 12.78 -18.55 -26.79
CA THR A 179 11.67 -19.00 -27.64
C THR A 179 11.92 -20.47 -28.02
N PRO A 180 11.01 -21.39 -27.76
CA PRO A 180 11.18 -22.76 -28.21
C PRO A 180 11.36 -22.78 -29.73
N ALA A 181 12.44 -23.36 -30.19
CA ALA A 181 12.69 -23.54 -31.60
C ALA A 181 11.50 -24.24 -32.28
N PRO A 182 11.04 -23.83 -33.45
CA PRO A 182 9.97 -24.49 -34.18
C PRO A 182 10.35 -25.94 -34.44
N ALA A 183 9.44 -26.86 -34.04
CA ALA A 183 9.60 -28.29 -34.26
C ALA A 183 9.86 -28.61 -35.76
N PRO A 184 10.76 -29.55 -36.11
CA PRO A 184 11.01 -29.92 -37.47
C PRO A 184 9.75 -30.50 -38.11
N LYS A 185 9.34 -29.94 -39.25
CA LYS A 185 8.27 -30.50 -40.08
C LYS A 185 8.75 -31.84 -40.63
N THR A 186 8.25 -32.94 -40.09
CA THR A 186 8.37 -34.25 -40.73
C THR A 186 7.47 -34.24 -41.93
N GLY A 187 8.11 -34.24 -43.11
CA GLY A 187 7.44 -34.50 -44.34
C GLY A 187 7.10 -35.98 -44.51
N LYS A 188 5.88 -36.25 -44.96
CA LYS A 188 5.53 -37.39 -45.82
C LYS A 188 4.37 -36.97 -46.70
#